data_f950c455d22242244ee36754cf8bb6f6
#
_entry.id   f950c455d22242244ee36754cf8bb6f6
#
_cell.length_a   1.000
_cell.length_b   1.000
_cell.length_c   1.000
_cell.angle_alpha   90.00
_cell.angle_beta   90.00
_cell.angle_gamma   90.00
#
_symmetry.space_group_name_H-M   'P 1'
#
loop_
_entity.id
_entity.type
_entity.pdbx_description
1 polymer ?
#
loop_
_entity_poly.entity_id
_entity_poly.type
_entity_poly.pdbx_seq_one_letter_code
_entity_poly.pdbx_strand_id
1 'polypeptide(L)'
;MINKALIIGFGSIGRKHAQILSKLLGKNNVYVLTQQDEIEFNSIDSFDKINSIDPDYVVVASETALHLEHALNLERICREKVVLIDKPLFDENRKVNLSSNHYLVAYNLRFHPLINLLKDKINEERII
;
A
#
# COMPACT_ATOMS: atom_id res chain seq x y z
N MET A 1 10.81 -0.54 -13.01
CA MET A 1 11.65 -0.54 -11.79
C MET A 1 11.10 0.48 -10.79
N ILE A 2 11.03 0.12 -9.52
CA ILE A 2 10.56 1.03 -8.47
C ILE A 2 11.73 1.87 -7.97
N ASN A 3 11.65 3.19 -8.15
CA ASN A 3 12.68 4.13 -7.72
C ASN A 3 12.20 5.02 -6.57
N LYS A 4 10.93 5.37 -6.55
CA LYS A 4 10.33 6.23 -5.51
C LYS A 4 9.10 5.55 -4.92
N ALA A 5 8.95 5.67 -3.61
CA ALA A 5 7.80 5.14 -2.88
C ALA A 5 7.11 6.24 -2.08
N LEU A 6 5.80 6.14 -1.98
CA LEU A 6 4.96 6.99 -1.13
C LEU A 6 4.17 6.10 -0.16
N ILE A 7 4.18 6.46 1.10
CA ILE A 7 3.36 5.83 2.13
C ILE A 7 2.26 6.81 2.54
N ILE A 8 1.01 6.38 2.48
CA ILE A 8 -0.15 7.14 2.94
C ILE A 8 -0.55 6.64 4.32
N GLY A 9 -0.38 7.48 5.32
CA GLY A 9 -0.56 7.13 6.72
C GLY A 9 0.75 6.73 7.40
N PHE A 10 1.01 7.27 8.58
CA PHE A 10 2.27 7.06 9.29
C PHE A 10 2.06 6.59 10.73
N GLY A 11 1.17 5.61 10.88
CA GLY A 11 1.03 4.82 12.08
C GLY A 11 2.07 3.69 12.13
N SER A 12 1.82 2.68 12.94
CA SER A 12 2.75 1.55 13.13
C SER A 12 3.12 0.84 11.82
N ILE A 13 2.13 0.53 10.99
CA ILE A 13 2.36 -0.19 9.72
C ILE A 13 3.01 0.72 8.68
N GLY A 14 2.54 1.95 8.54
CA GLY A 14 3.15 2.91 7.61
C GLY A 14 4.61 3.17 7.93
N ARG A 15 4.95 3.28 9.19
CA ARG A 15 6.33 3.44 9.66
C ARG A 15 7.20 2.24 9.30
N LYS A 16 6.69 1.02 9.45
CA LYS A 16 7.41 -0.21 9.07
C LYS A 16 7.68 -0.25 7.56
N HIS A 17 6.68 0.07 6.74
CA HIS A 17 6.87 0.15 5.29
C HIS A 17 7.92 1.19 4.91
N ALA A 18 7.87 2.38 5.51
CA ALA A 18 8.84 3.44 5.25
C ALA A 18 10.27 3.00 5.59
N GLN A 19 10.45 2.34 6.72
CA GLN A 19 11.76 1.82 7.15
C GLN A 19 12.30 0.75 6.19
N ILE A 20 11.47 -0.19 5.76
CA ILE A 20 11.87 -1.24 4.81
C ILE A 20 12.20 -0.63 3.46
N LEU A 21 11.35 0.24 2.94
CA LEU A 21 11.56 0.88 1.65
C LEU A 21 12.78 1.79 1.65
N SER A 22 13.10 2.45 2.76
CA SER A 22 14.30 3.28 2.86
C SER A 22 15.58 2.44 2.77
N LYS A 23 15.56 1.21 3.25
CA LYS A 23 16.69 0.27 3.08
C LYS A 23 16.85 -0.21 1.65
N LEU A 24 15.74 -0.35 0.92
CA LEU A 24 15.74 -0.85 -0.44
C LEU A 24 16.01 0.22 -1.49
N LEU A 25 15.47 1.42 -1.29
CA LEU A 25 15.46 2.49 -2.29
C LEU A 25 16.36 3.68 -1.91
N GLY A 26 16.78 3.76 -0.66
CA GLY A 26 17.39 4.95 -0.09
C GLY A 26 16.35 5.88 0.52
N LYS A 27 16.69 6.49 1.65
CA LYS A 27 15.78 7.33 2.44
C LYS A 27 15.23 8.52 1.64
N ASN A 28 16.04 9.11 0.78
CA ASN A 28 15.64 10.26 -0.03
C ASN A 28 14.59 9.93 -1.10
N ASN A 29 14.36 8.66 -1.37
CA ASN A 29 13.38 8.17 -2.34
C ASN A 29 12.09 7.68 -1.69
N VAL A 30 11.94 7.87 -0.37
CA VAL A 30 10.76 7.49 0.39
C VAL A 30 10.06 8.73 0.90
N TYR A 31 8.78 8.85 0.58
CA TYR A 31 7.92 9.98 0.94
C TYR A 31 6.76 9.48 1.77
N VAL A 32 6.25 10.31 2.67
CA VAL A 32 5.11 9.97 3.53
C VAL A 32 4.06 11.06 3.43
N LEU A 33 2.82 10.68 3.17
CA LEU A 33 1.67 11.57 3.28
C LEU A 33 1.10 11.42 4.69
N THR A 34 1.25 12.48 5.48
CA THR A 34 0.85 12.49 6.89
C THR A 34 0.59 13.92 7.35
N GLN A 35 -0.23 14.05 8.39
CA GLN A 35 -0.41 15.32 9.11
C GLN A 35 0.55 15.46 10.29
N GLN A 36 1.38 14.46 10.55
CA GLN A 36 2.39 14.52 11.60
C GLN A 36 3.54 15.46 11.18
N ASP A 37 3.99 16.26 12.13
CA ASP A 37 5.14 17.13 11.95
C ASP A 37 6.44 16.40 12.33
N GLU A 38 7.58 16.91 11.84
CA GLU A 38 8.92 16.50 12.27
C GLU A 38 9.18 14.99 12.19
N ILE A 39 8.78 14.36 11.07
CA ILE A 39 9.13 12.96 10.83
C ILE A 39 10.50 12.84 10.13
N GLU A 40 11.12 11.69 10.26
CA GLU A 40 12.45 11.40 9.71
C GLU A 40 12.49 11.17 8.19
N PHE A 41 11.35 11.18 7.52
CA PHE A 41 11.23 11.00 6.07
C PHE A 41 10.74 12.28 5.38
N ASN A 42 10.95 12.38 4.07
CA ASN A 42 10.28 13.42 3.28
C ASN A 42 8.78 13.28 3.43
N SER A 43 8.07 14.37 3.67
CA SER A 43 6.63 14.34 3.90
C SER A 43 5.87 15.31 3.01
N ILE A 44 4.65 14.92 2.70
CA ILE A 44 3.63 15.77 2.09
C ILE A 44 2.36 15.72 2.95
N ASP A 45 1.56 16.75 2.86
CA ASP A 45 0.35 16.92 3.69
C ASP A 45 -0.96 16.82 2.91
N SER A 46 -0.89 16.65 1.57
CA SER A 46 -2.09 16.56 0.74
C SER A 46 -1.87 15.69 -0.50
N PHE A 47 -2.96 15.11 -1.01
CA PHE A 47 -2.96 14.32 -2.24
C PHE A 47 -2.53 15.12 -3.47
N ASP A 48 -2.80 16.42 -3.49
CA ASP A 48 -2.45 17.30 -4.61
C ASP A 48 -0.93 17.33 -4.89
N LYS A 49 -0.12 17.04 -3.90
CA LYS A 49 1.35 17.02 -3.99
C LYS A 49 1.92 15.71 -4.53
N ILE A 50 1.11 14.67 -4.68
CA ILE A 50 1.59 13.34 -5.12
C ILE A 50 2.16 13.40 -6.53
N ASN A 51 1.52 14.11 -7.45
CA ASN A 51 1.99 14.20 -8.83
C ASN A 51 3.37 14.86 -8.95
N SER A 52 3.72 15.77 -8.07
CA SER A 52 5.05 16.39 -8.06
C SER A 52 6.15 15.42 -7.63
N ILE A 53 5.81 14.42 -6.81
CA ILE A 53 6.73 13.36 -6.41
C ILE A 53 6.85 12.32 -7.53
N ASP A 54 5.74 12.00 -8.17
CA ASP A 54 5.61 10.92 -9.16
C ASP A 54 6.13 9.57 -8.64
N PRO A 55 5.54 9.03 -7.58
CA PRO A 55 5.99 7.76 -7.02
C PRO A 55 5.66 6.59 -7.94
N ASP A 56 6.52 5.59 -7.97
CA ASP A 56 6.29 4.34 -8.72
C ASP A 56 5.45 3.35 -7.90
N TYR A 57 5.59 3.41 -6.58
CA TYR A 57 4.99 2.50 -5.63
C TYR A 57 4.32 3.28 -4.50
N VAL A 58 3.06 2.97 -4.22
CA VAL A 58 2.27 3.62 -3.18
C VAL A 58 1.77 2.59 -2.19
N VAL A 59 1.94 2.84 -0.90
CA VAL A 59 1.40 2.01 0.18
C VAL A 59 0.30 2.79 0.88
N VAL A 60 -0.91 2.25 0.89
CA VAL A 60 -2.02 2.78 1.67
C VAL A 60 -2.03 2.07 3.02
N ALA A 61 -1.51 2.74 4.05
CA ALA A 61 -1.37 2.23 5.41
C ALA A 61 -2.08 3.13 6.43
N SER A 62 -3.09 3.84 5.99
CA SER A 62 -3.99 4.65 6.82
C SER A 62 -4.99 3.77 7.57
N GLU A 63 -5.87 4.39 8.35
CA GLU A 63 -6.97 3.68 8.99
C GLU A 63 -7.87 3.01 7.95
N THR A 64 -8.41 1.84 8.25
CA THR A 64 -9.24 1.05 7.33
C THR A 64 -10.40 1.84 6.75
N ALA A 65 -11.04 2.67 7.57
CA ALA A 65 -12.14 3.53 7.13
C ALA A 65 -11.78 4.51 6.00
N LEU A 66 -10.49 4.83 5.85
CA LEU A 66 -9.98 5.74 4.83
C LEU A 66 -9.46 5.03 3.58
N HIS A 67 -9.33 3.70 3.59
CA HIS A 67 -8.74 2.95 2.47
C HIS A 67 -9.48 3.18 1.16
N LEU A 68 -10.82 3.15 1.19
CA LEU A 68 -11.63 3.34 -0.01
C LEU A 68 -11.46 4.75 -0.58
N GLU A 69 -11.55 5.77 0.28
CA GLU A 69 -11.34 7.17 -0.12
C GLU A 69 -9.95 7.38 -0.73
N HIS A 70 -8.92 6.85 -0.08
CA HIS A 70 -7.55 6.96 -0.57
C HIS A 70 -7.35 6.22 -1.89
N ALA A 71 -7.93 5.03 -2.04
CA ALA A 71 -7.87 4.28 -3.29
C ALA A 71 -8.54 5.03 -4.44
N LEU A 72 -9.72 5.62 -4.21
CA LEU A 72 -10.44 6.41 -5.21
C LEU A 72 -9.67 7.68 -5.58
N ASN A 73 -9.04 8.34 -4.62
CA ASN A 73 -8.19 9.51 -4.89
C ASN A 73 -6.98 9.12 -5.76
N LEU A 74 -6.31 8.01 -5.45
CA LEU A 74 -5.19 7.50 -6.24
C LEU A 74 -5.63 7.11 -7.65
N GLU A 75 -6.79 6.47 -7.78
CA GLU A 75 -7.35 6.10 -9.08
C GLU A 75 -7.57 7.33 -9.98
N ARG A 76 -7.96 8.43 -9.39
CA ARG A 76 -8.21 9.69 -10.11
C ARG A 76 -6.94 10.40 -10.51
N ILE A 77 -5.91 10.43 -9.65
CA ILE A 77 -4.72 11.27 -9.84
C ILE A 77 -3.50 10.52 -10.34
N CYS A 78 -3.42 9.20 -10.16
CA CYS A 78 -2.28 8.38 -10.54
C CYS A 78 -2.63 7.44 -11.68
N ARG A 79 -1.62 7.11 -12.51
CA ARG A 79 -1.73 6.13 -13.61
C ARG A 79 -0.55 5.19 -13.59
N GLU A 80 -0.82 3.91 -13.80
CA GLU A 80 0.20 2.86 -13.96
C GLU A 80 1.14 2.71 -12.75
N LYS A 81 0.67 3.07 -11.56
CA LYS A 81 1.41 2.88 -10.32
C LYS A 81 1.08 1.52 -9.72
N VAL A 82 2.01 0.99 -8.93
CA VAL A 82 1.75 -0.18 -8.08
C VAL A 82 1.26 0.34 -6.73
N VAL A 83 0.05 -0.04 -6.34
CA VAL A 83 -0.59 0.41 -5.10
C VAL A 83 -0.84 -0.79 -4.20
N LEU A 84 -0.18 -0.83 -3.06
CA LEU A 84 -0.44 -1.82 -2.01
C LEU A 84 -1.37 -1.19 -0.97
N ILE A 85 -2.50 -1.83 -0.72
CA ILE A 85 -3.44 -1.41 0.33
C ILE A 85 -3.30 -2.37 1.51
N ASP A 86 -3.10 -1.83 2.71
CA ASP A 86 -3.04 -2.65 3.93
C ASP A 86 -4.38 -3.37 4.15
N LYS A 87 -4.31 -4.51 4.80
CA LYS A 87 -5.49 -5.31 5.13
C LYS A 87 -6.27 -4.66 6.32
N PRO A 88 -7.59 -4.84 6.40
CA PRO A 88 -8.47 -5.30 5.34
C PRO A 88 -8.61 -4.27 4.21
N LEU A 89 -9.03 -4.71 3.03
CA LEU A 89 -9.09 -3.83 1.86
C LEU A 89 -9.94 -2.59 2.13
N PHE A 90 -11.20 -2.79 2.48
CA PHE A 90 -12.15 -1.72 2.83
C PHE A 90 -12.96 -2.14 4.07
N ASP A 91 -13.55 -1.18 4.74
CA ASP A 91 -14.43 -1.40 5.88
C ASP A 91 -15.89 -1.67 5.48
N GLU A 92 -16.21 -1.52 4.20
CA GLU A 92 -17.53 -1.78 3.65
C GLU A 92 -17.47 -2.67 2.41
N ASN A 93 -18.53 -3.39 2.12
CA ASN A 93 -18.66 -4.21 0.92
C ASN A 93 -19.20 -3.34 -0.22
N ARG A 94 -18.31 -2.78 -1.02
CA ARG A 94 -18.65 -1.89 -2.11
C ARG A 94 -17.90 -2.28 -3.38
N LYS A 95 -18.64 -2.35 -4.50
CA LYS A 95 -18.01 -2.52 -5.80
C LYS A 95 -17.40 -1.18 -6.26
N VAL A 96 -16.13 -1.21 -6.61
CA VAL A 96 -15.41 -0.06 -7.14
C VAL A 96 -14.67 -0.46 -8.41
N ASN A 97 -14.52 0.48 -9.33
CA ASN A 97 -13.71 0.28 -10.53
C ASN A 97 -12.34 0.94 -10.32
N LEU A 98 -11.32 0.10 -10.11
CA LEU A 98 -9.93 0.49 -9.92
C LEU A 98 -9.11 -0.07 -11.07
N SER A 99 -8.96 0.68 -12.15
CA SER A 99 -8.35 0.21 -13.40
C SER A 99 -7.13 1.00 -13.85
N SER A 100 -6.88 2.17 -13.27
CA SER A 100 -5.78 3.06 -13.70
C SER A 100 -4.42 2.66 -13.14
N ASN A 101 -4.40 1.88 -12.07
CA ASN A 101 -3.18 1.43 -11.38
C ASN A 101 -3.24 -0.08 -11.15
N HIS A 102 -2.13 -0.65 -10.68
CA HIS A 102 -2.02 -2.05 -10.29
C HIS A 102 -2.21 -2.16 -8.77
N TYR A 103 -3.37 -2.64 -8.34
CA TYR A 103 -3.73 -2.72 -6.92
C TYR A 103 -3.45 -4.11 -6.35
N LEU A 104 -2.80 -4.13 -5.19
CA LEU A 104 -2.52 -5.32 -4.40
C LEU A 104 -3.03 -5.09 -2.98
N VAL A 105 -3.47 -6.16 -2.32
CA VAL A 105 -3.87 -6.12 -0.91
C VAL A 105 -2.88 -6.91 -0.07
N ALA A 106 -2.48 -6.34 1.06
CA ALA A 106 -1.45 -6.91 1.92
C ALA A 106 -1.96 -8.09 2.77
N TYR A 107 -2.52 -9.10 2.14
CA TYR A 107 -2.87 -10.37 2.79
C TYR A 107 -1.63 -11.26 2.88
N ASN A 108 -0.71 -10.90 3.75
CA ASN A 108 0.61 -11.52 3.85
C ASN A 108 0.58 -12.97 4.33
N LEU A 109 -0.49 -13.43 5.00
CA LEU A 109 -0.64 -14.82 5.42
C LEU A 109 -0.64 -15.80 4.24
N ARG A 110 -1.00 -15.36 3.03
CA ARG A 110 -0.93 -16.20 1.83
C ARG A 110 0.48 -16.71 1.52
N PHE A 111 1.52 -16.05 2.04
CA PHE A 111 2.91 -16.44 1.90
C PHE A 111 3.43 -17.24 3.10
N HIS A 112 2.61 -17.43 4.13
CA HIS A 112 3.01 -18.16 5.32
C HIS A 112 3.22 -19.65 5.00
N PRO A 113 4.33 -20.27 5.44
CA PRO A 113 4.64 -21.67 5.08
C PRO A 113 3.54 -22.67 5.43
N LEU A 114 2.91 -22.51 6.60
CA LEU A 114 1.81 -23.40 7.01
C LEU A 114 0.56 -23.23 6.15
N ILE A 115 0.26 -22.03 5.69
CA ILE A 115 -0.89 -21.77 4.80
C ILE A 115 -0.60 -22.36 3.42
N ASN A 116 0.62 -22.24 2.92
CA ASN A 116 1.02 -22.86 1.66
C ASN A 116 0.95 -24.39 1.74
N LEU A 117 1.44 -24.97 2.83
CA LEU A 117 1.33 -26.41 3.08
C LEU A 117 -0.13 -26.87 3.10
N LEU A 118 -1.02 -26.10 3.76
CA LEU A 118 -2.47 -26.41 3.80
C LEU A 118 -3.09 -26.37 2.40
N LYS A 119 -2.76 -25.36 1.60
CA LYS A 119 -3.22 -25.26 0.20
C LYS A 119 -2.80 -26.48 -0.63
N ASP A 120 -1.53 -26.89 -0.50
CA ASP A 120 -1.01 -28.06 -1.22
C ASP A 120 -1.76 -29.33 -0.80
N LYS A 121 -1.98 -29.51 0.50
CA LYS A 121 -2.77 -30.65 1.03
C LYS A 121 -4.20 -30.67 0.51
N ILE A 122 -4.89 -29.55 0.49
CA ILE A 122 -6.24 -29.43 -0.04
C ILE A 122 -6.27 -29.80 -1.53
N ASN A 123 -5.29 -29.35 -2.29
CA ASN A 123 -5.19 -29.65 -3.73
C ASN A 123 -4.89 -31.13 -3.99
N GLU A 124 -3.99 -31.73 -3.22
CA GLU A 124 -3.64 -33.17 -3.34
C GLU A 124 -4.80 -34.10 -3.00
N GLU A 125 -5.49 -33.83 -1.90
CA GLU A 125 -6.56 -34.68 -1.38
C GLU A 125 -7.93 -34.35 -1.96
N ARG A 126 -8.04 -33.29 -2.77
CA ARG A 126 -9.30 -32.80 -3.34
C ARG A 126 -10.40 -32.68 -2.29
N ILE A 127 -10.04 -32.14 -1.13
CA ILE A 127 -10.99 -31.84 -0.08
C ILE A 127 -11.88 -30.70 -0.58
N ILE A 128 -13.12 -31.00 -0.80
CA ILE A 128 -14.11 -30.05 -1.28
C ILE A 128 -14.88 -29.51 -0.08
#